data_88ff61569ab66e931139cc292d818f92
#
_entry.id   88ff61569ab66e931139cc292d818f92
#
_cell.length_a   1.000
_cell.length_b   1.000
_cell.length_c   1.000
_cell.angle_alpha   90.00
_cell.angle_beta   90.00
_cell.angle_gamma   90.00
#
_symmetry.space_group_name_H-M   'P 1'
#
loop_
_entity.id
_entity.type
_entity.pdbx_description
1 polymer ?
#
loop_
_entity_poly.entity_id
_entity_poly.type
_entity_poly.pdbx_seq_one_letter_code
_entity_poly.pdbx_strand_id
1 'polypeptide(L)'
;MIDFFDLPMSNMKPSMSNIERLNFMETSFLPLICFDAIFVNYYIEESKNSTFVINISNDSWFGNSYGPEQHLQIVRAKAKEINKWIISATTNGISAFVDNNGTIVDKIETGKSESKIYEVKLSNQTSIYAKYSYNIIFYLICMKVIFILSLIIQRLIF
;
A
#
# COMPACT_ATOMS: atom_id res chain seq x y z
N MET A 1 -18.35 16.27 -7.55
CA MET A 1 -18.56 16.02 -6.11
C MET A 1 -17.55 16.81 -5.23
N ILE A 2 -16.34 17.07 -5.71
CA ILE A 2 -15.32 17.86 -5.00
C ILE A 2 -15.68 19.34 -4.94
N ASP A 3 -16.30 19.87 -5.99
CA ASP A 3 -16.74 21.28 -6.07
C ASP A 3 -17.80 21.67 -5.05
N PHE A 4 -18.53 20.69 -4.51
CA PHE A 4 -19.54 20.92 -3.49
C PHE A 4 -18.95 21.36 -2.13
N PHE A 5 -17.71 20.99 -1.86
CA PHE A 5 -17.06 21.25 -0.57
C PHE A 5 -16.05 22.40 -0.61
N ASP A 6 -15.91 23.08 -1.75
CA ASP A 6 -14.92 24.18 -1.97
C ASP A 6 -13.52 23.85 -1.39
N LEU A 7 -13.05 22.62 -1.69
CA LEU A 7 -11.77 22.15 -1.18
C LEU A 7 -10.62 22.84 -1.91
N PRO A 8 -9.53 23.19 -1.22
CA PRO A 8 -8.39 23.89 -1.80
C PRO A 8 -7.74 23.20 -3.02
N MET A 9 -8.04 21.93 -3.23
CA MET A 9 -7.53 21.11 -4.34
C MET A 9 -8.55 20.87 -5.46
N SER A 10 -9.70 21.55 -5.45
CA SER A 10 -10.78 21.34 -6.44
C SER A 10 -10.35 21.56 -7.89
N ASN A 11 -9.32 22.37 -8.12
CA ASN A 11 -8.80 22.68 -9.46
C ASN A 11 -7.71 21.72 -9.96
N MET A 12 -7.31 20.72 -9.18
CA MET A 12 -6.36 19.72 -9.64
C MET A 12 -7.03 18.77 -10.62
N LYS A 13 -6.44 18.64 -11.80
CA LYS A 13 -6.87 17.63 -12.77
C LYS A 13 -6.33 16.28 -12.35
N PRO A 14 -7.18 15.23 -12.27
CA PRO A 14 -6.68 13.89 -12.02
C PRO A 14 -5.72 13.49 -13.14
N SER A 15 -4.64 12.78 -12.78
CA SER A 15 -3.79 12.15 -13.78
C SER A 15 -4.62 11.12 -14.55
N MET A 16 -4.51 11.17 -15.89
CA MET A 16 -5.12 10.16 -16.76
C MET A 16 -4.24 8.89 -16.85
N SER A 17 -3.02 8.96 -16.33
CA SER A 17 -2.08 7.83 -16.26
C SER A 17 -2.17 7.12 -14.91
N ASN A 18 -1.85 5.85 -14.90
CA ASN A 18 -1.61 5.09 -13.67
C ASN A 18 -0.44 5.70 -12.89
N ILE A 19 -0.36 5.39 -11.60
CA ILE A 19 0.80 5.75 -10.78
C ILE A 19 2.02 5.06 -11.39
N GLU A 20 3.01 5.87 -11.77
CA GLU A 20 4.24 5.39 -12.40
C GLU A 20 5.40 5.41 -11.41
N ARG A 21 6.28 4.41 -11.52
CA ARG A 21 7.53 4.40 -10.76
C ARG A 21 8.48 5.48 -11.27
N LEU A 22 9.28 6.01 -10.38
CA LEU A 22 10.35 6.95 -10.68
C LEU A 22 11.71 6.25 -10.56
N ASN A 23 12.62 6.59 -11.45
CA ASN A 23 13.99 6.09 -11.42
C ASN A 23 14.91 7.14 -10.79
N PHE A 24 15.77 6.68 -9.88
CA PHE A 24 16.78 7.53 -9.27
C PHE A 24 18.09 6.72 -9.16
N MET A 25 19.13 7.19 -9.82
CA MET A 25 20.40 6.45 -9.97
C MET A 25 20.15 5.03 -10.50
N GLU A 26 20.62 4.02 -9.78
CA GLU A 26 20.46 2.59 -10.14
C GLU A 26 19.21 1.95 -9.50
N THR A 27 18.36 2.75 -8.88
CA THR A 27 17.16 2.28 -8.18
C THR A 27 15.89 2.82 -8.80
N SER A 28 14.78 2.15 -8.54
CA SER A 28 13.45 2.65 -8.89
C SER A 28 12.55 2.63 -7.67
N PHE A 29 11.76 3.65 -7.48
CA PHE A 29 10.80 3.71 -6.39
C PHE A 29 9.40 4.08 -6.89
N LEU A 30 8.41 3.67 -6.14
CA LEU A 30 7.02 4.00 -6.39
C LEU A 30 6.61 5.16 -5.48
N PRO A 31 6.26 6.33 -6.04
CA PRO A 31 5.71 7.42 -5.25
C PRO A 31 4.22 7.19 -5.01
N LEU A 32 3.77 7.33 -3.77
CA LEU A 32 2.37 7.34 -3.39
C LEU A 32 2.07 8.64 -2.64
N ILE A 33 0.86 9.16 -2.83
CA ILE A 33 0.41 10.38 -2.16
C ILE A 33 -0.76 10.04 -1.25
N CYS A 34 -0.53 10.16 0.06
CA CYS A 34 -1.56 10.06 1.09
C CYS A 34 -2.36 8.74 0.97
N PHE A 35 -3.65 8.83 0.70
CA PHE A 35 -4.56 7.70 0.59
C PHE A 35 -4.31 6.78 -0.62
N ASP A 36 -3.44 7.12 -1.56
CA ASP A 36 -3.03 6.20 -2.62
C ASP A 36 -2.55 4.87 -2.04
N ALA A 37 -1.90 4.92 -0.88
CA ALA A 37 -1.40 3.73 -0.19
C ALA A 37 -2.51 2.70 0.11
N ILE A 38 -3.77 3.10 0.25
CA ILE A 38 -4.89 2.18 0.51
C ILE A 38 -5.25 1.37 -0.73
N PHE A 39 -5.15 1.99 -1.90
CA PHE A 39 -5.67 1.44 -3.15
C PHE A 39 -4.61 0.62 -3.89
N VAL A 40 -4.11 -0.45 -3.26
CA VAL A 40 -3.03 -1.30 -3.81
C VAL A 40 -3.27 -1.74 -5.25
N ASN A 41 -4.51 -1.92 -5.64
CA ASN A 41 -4.88 -2.36 -6.98
C ASN A 41 -4.41 -1.40 -8.10
N TYR A 42 -4.28 -0.10 -7.80
CA TYR A 42 -3.83 0.90 -8.75
C TYR A 42 -2.31 0.91 -8.97
N TYR A 43 -1.55 0.40 -7.99
CA TYR A 43 -0.09 0.45 -8.05
C TYR A 43 0.60 -0.91 -7.91
N ILE A 44 -0.15 -2.00 -7.77
CA ILE A 44 0.42 -3.33 -7.54
C ILE A 44 1.36 -3.76 -8.67
N GLU A 45 1.01 -3.46 -9.91
CA GLU A 45 1.84 -3.80 -11.07
C GLU A 45 3.16 -3.01 -11.05
N GLU A 46 3.10 -1.70 -10.80
CA GLU A 46 4.30 -0.86 -10.71
C GLU A 46 5.16 -1.21 -9.50
N SER A 47 4.54 -1.67 -8.40
CA SER A 47 5.27 -2.13 -7.22
C SER A 47 6.16 -3.34 -7.50
N LYS A 48 5.79 -4.20 -8.46
CA LYS A 48 6.60 -5.37 -8.85
C LYS A 48 7.95 -4.96 -9.43
N ASN A 49 7.98 -3.83 -10.12
CA ASN A 49 9.14 -3.30 -10.81
C ASN A 49 9.87 -2.21 -10.01
N SER A 50 9.40 -1.90 -8.81
CA SER A 50 10.02 -0.94 -7.90
C SER A 50 10.85 -1.65 -6.84
N THR A 51 11.88 -0.98 -6.32
CA THR A 51 12.73 -1.54 -5.26
C THR A 51 12.23 -1.19 -3.86
N PHE A 52 11.54 -0.05 -3.72
CA PHE A 52 10.88 0.43 -2.50
C PHE A 52 9.76 1.41 -2.85
N VAL A 53 9.05 1.90 -1.85
CA VAL A 53 7.93 2.84 -1.99
C VAL A 53 8.18 4.06 -1.11
N ILE A 54 7.81 5.24 -1.59
CA ILE A 54 7.75 6.48 -0.81
C ILE A 54 6.30 6.91 -0.74
N ASN A 55 5.74 7.05 0.46
CA ASN A 55 4.41 7.60 0.69
C ASN A 55 4.54 8.97 1.36
N ILE A 56 4.05 10.02 0.71
CA ILE A 56 4.04 11.38 1.24
C ILE A 56 2.61 11.76 1.58
N SER A 57 2.36 12.19 2.82
CA SER A 57 1.01 12.46 3.30
C SER A 57 0.93 13.74 4.13
N ASN A 58 -0.25 14.33 4.14
CA ASN A 58 -0.63 15.34 5.11
C ASN A 58 -1.74 14.78 6.00
N ASP A 59 -1.38 14.37 7.21
CA ASP A 59 -2.27 13.76 8.18
C ASP A 59 -2.95 14.80 9.12
N SER A 60 -2.74 16.10 8.87
CA SER A 60 -3.35 17.19 9.67
C SER A 60 -4.89 17.12 9.71
N TRP A 61 -5.50 16.50 8.72
CA TRP A 61 -6.95 16.29 8.65
C TRP A 61 -7.52 15.44 9.78
N PHE A 62 -6.69 14.58 10.34
CA PHE A 62 -7.11 13.68 11.42
C PHE A 62 -7.20 14.37 12.79
N GLY A 63 -6.59 15.57 12.94
CA GLY A 63 -6.57 16.29 14.21
C GLY A 63 -6.02 15.43 15.35
N ASN A 64 -6.62 15.55 16.53
CA ASN A 64 -6.26 14.76 17.71
C ASN A 64 -7.05 13.43 17.77
N SER A 65 -7.06 12.68 16.70
CA SER A 65 -7.73 11.38 16.61
C SER A 65 -6.71 10.26 16.44
N TYR A 66 -7.20 9.01 16.41
CA TYR A 66 -6.39 7.82 16.06
C TYR A 66 -6.12 7.68 14.56
N GLY A 67 -6.47 8.69 13.75
CA GLY A 67 -6.29 8.66 12.29
C GLY A 67 -4.85 8.42 11.85
N PRO A 68 -3.85 9.13 12.38
CA PRO A 68 -2.44 8.92 12.03
C PRO A 68 -1.96 7.49 12.31
N GLU A 69 -2.36 6.91 13.44
CA GLU A 69 -2.01 5.53 13.80
C GLU A 69 -2.67 4.54 12.85
N GLN A 70 -3.94 4.74 12.50
CA GLN A 70 -4.66 3.90 11.53
C GLN A 70 -4.03 4.00 10.15
N HIS A 71 -3.65 5.20 9.70
CA HIS A 71 -2.95 5.40 8.44
C HIS A 71 -1.62 4.64 8.42
N LEU A 72 -0.83 4.74 9.49
CA LEU A 72 0.41 3.97 9.61
C LEU A 72 0.16 2.45 9.59
N GLN A 73 -0.91 1.95 10.22
CA GLN A 73 -1.25 0.52 10.15
C GLN A 73 -1.57 0.08 8.71
N ILE A 74 -2.23 0.94 7.93
CA ILE A 74 -2.47 0.67 6.50
C ILE A 74 -1.13 0.59 5.76
N VAL A 75 -0.24 1.55 5.93
CA VAL A 75 1.10 1.55 5.33
C VAL A 75 1.86 0.25 5.66
N ARG A 76 1.81 -0.18 6.92
CA ARG A 76 2.42 -1.46 7.37
C ARG A 76 1.83 -2.68 6.65
N ALA A 77 0.51 -2.75 6.55
CA ALA A 77 -0.16 -3.84 5.84
C ALA A 77 0.25 -3.86 4.36
N LYS A 78 0.32 -2.69 3.72
CA LYS A 78 0.69 -2.57 2.31
C LYS A 78 2.15 -2.93 2.06
N ALA A 79 3.07 -2.55 2.94
CA ALA A 79 4.48 -2.97 2.84
C ALA A 79 4.60 -4.50 2.77
N LYS A 80 3.84 -5.22 3.61
CA LYS A 80 3.78 -6.68 3.60
C LYS A 80 3.06 -7.24 2.36
N GLU A 81 1.94 -6.62 1.95
CA GLU A 81 1.17 -7.05 0.78
C GLU A 81 2.03 -7.05 -0.50
N ILE A 82 2.84 -6.02 -0.69
CA ILE A 82 3.69 -5.87 -1.89
C ILE A 82 5.12 -6.38 -1.71
N ASN A 83 5.51 -6.76 -0.49
CA ASN A 83 6.86 -7.18 -0.11
C ASN A 83 7.95 -6.13 -0.41
N LYS A 84 7.64 -4.86 -0.10
CA LYS A 84 8.56 -3.72 -0.29
C LYS A 84 8.66 -2.90 0.97
N TRP A 85 9.83 -2.29 1.17
CA TRP A 85 9.96 -1.22 2.15
C TRP A 85 9.10 -0.04 1.76
N ILE A 86 8.46 0.59 2.73
CA ILE A 86 7.73 1.85 2.55
C ILE A 86 8.34 2.90 3.48
N ILE A 87 8.78 4.00 2.88
CA ILE A 87 9.20 5.21 3.58
C ILE A 87 7.98 6.13 3.61
N SER A 88 7.39 6.31 4.79
CA SER A 88 6.25 7.19 4.97
C SER A 88 6.70 8.50 5.61
N ALA A 89 6.47 9.62 4.91
CA ALA A 89 6.77 10.96 5.38
C ALA A 89 5.45 11.74 5.50
N THR A 90 5.10 12.16 6.71
CA THR A 90 3.81 12.77 6.98
C THR A 90 3.94 14.13 7.66
N THR A 91 3.07 15.07 7.27
CA THR A 91 2.87 16.32 7.99
C THR A 91 1.82 16.07 9.09
N ASN A 92 2.14 16.39 10.34
CA ASN A 92 1.28 16.18 11.52
C ASN A 92 0.78 14.74 11.71
N GLY A 93 1.49 13.77 11.15
CA GLY A 93 1.23 12.34 11.32
C GLY A 93 2.46 11.63 11.87
N ILE A 94 2.47 10.31 11.71
CA ILE A 94 3.60 9.48 12.10
C ILE A 94 4.43 9.17 10.86
N SER A 95 5.61 9.77 10.76
CA SER A 95 6.58 9.40 9.71
C SER A 95 7.33 8.14 10.13
N ALA A 96 7.54 7.19 9.22
CA ALA A 96 8.13 5.92 9.56
C ALA A 96 8.90 5.26 8.41
N PHE A 97 9.90 4.46 8.78
CA PHE A 97 10.50 3.45 7.92
C PHE A 97 9.86 2.11 8.23
N VAL A 98 9.18 1.53 7.27
CA VAL A 98 8.47 0.26 7.40
C VAL A 98 9.11 -0.78 6.50
N ASP A 99 9.53 -1.90 7.07
CA ASP A 99 10.15 -2.98 6.31
C ASP A 99 9.11 -3.79 5.49
N ASN A 100 9.59 -4.67 4.64
CA ASN A 100 8.76 -5.54 3.81
C ASN A 100 7.93 -6.58 4.58
N ASN A 101 8.13 -6.72 5.89
CA ASN A 101 7.29 -7.53 6.78
C ASN A 101 6.19 -6.70 7.45
N GLY A 102 6.17 -5.38 7.22
CA GLY A 102 5.28 -4.45 7.89
C GLY A 102 5.74 -4.05 9.30
N THR A 103 7.02 -4.27 9.63
CA THR A 103 7.60 -3.86 10.91
C THR A 103 8.04 -2.41 10.84
N ILE A 104 7.66 -1.59 11.81
CA ILE A 104 8.20 -0.25 11.96
C ILE A 104 9.62 -0.39 12.47
N VAL A 105 10.60 0.05 11.69
CA VAL A 105 12.01 -0.04 12.04
C VAL A 105 12.45 1.22 12.78
N ASP A 106 11.97 2.37 12.33
CA ASP A 106 12.15 3.65 12.99
C ASP A 106 10.99 4.59 12.67
N LYS A 107 10.69 5.56 13.55
CA LYS A 107 9.58 6.50 13.35
C LYS A 107 9.83 7.86 14.01
N ILE A 108 9.08 8.84 13.55
CA ILE A 108 8.91 10.16 14.17
C ILE A 108 7.45 10.26 14.59
N GLU A 109 7.21 10.52 15.86
CA GLU A 109 5.86 10.63 16.42
C GLU A 109 5.16 11.90 15.96
N THR A 110 3.83 11.89 16.00
CA THR A 110 3.00 13.06 15.73
C THR A 110 3.42 14.27 16.56
N GLY A 111 3.43 15.45 15.95
CA GLY A 111 3.76 16.71 16.60
C GLY A 111 5.26 16.96 16.80
N LYS A 112 6.13 16.08 16.33
CA LYS A 112 7.57 16.30 16.33
C LYS A 112 8.06 16.79 14.96
N SER A 113 8.96 17.75 14.98
CA SER A 113 9.67 18.23 13.79
C SER A 113 11.12 17.73 13.82
N GLU A 114 11.34 16.57 13.25
CA GLU A 114 12.62 15.87 13.25
C GLU A 114 12.95 15.38 11.84
N SER A 115 14.23 15.09 11.60
CA SER A 115 14.67 14.35 10.43
C SER A 115 15.43 13.10 10.86
N LYS A 116 15.26 12.02 10.12
CA LYS A 116 15.94 10.75 10.35
C LYS A 116 16.53 10.22 9.07
N ILE A 117 17.64 9.52 9.21
CA ILE A 117 18.30 8.83 8.10
C ILE A 117 18.30 7.34 8.43
N TYR A 118 17.90 6.53 7.46
CA TYR A 118 17.87 5.09 7.61
C TYR A 118 18.33 4.39 6.33
N GLU A 119 19.03 3.28 6.48
CA GLU A 119 19.45 2.46 5.36
C GLU A 119 18.35 1.50 4.96
N VAL A 120 17.73 1.74 3.81
CA VAL A 120 16.62 0.93 3.27
C VAL A 120 17.17 -0.24 2.46
N LYS A 121 16.73 -1.45 2.77
CA LYS A 121 17.09 -2.64 2.01
C LYS A 121 16.26 -2.71 0.73
N LEU A 122 16.92 -2.49 -0.40
CA LEU A 122 16.28 -2.58 -1.71
C LEU A 122 15.94 -4.03 -2.05
N SER A 123 14.75 -4.27 -2.60
CA SER A 123 14.31 -5.61 -2.98
C SER A 123 13.53 -5.62 -4.28
N ASN A 124 13.93 -6.47 -5.20
CA ASN A 124 13.17 -6.76 -6.44
C ASN A 124 12.16 -7.91 -6.25
N GLN A 125 12.11 -8.51 -5.06
CA GLN A 125 11.18 -9.61 -4.79
C GLN A 125 9.76 -9.09 -4.66
N THR A 126 8.82 -9.86 -5.18
CA THR A 126 7.37 -9.61 -5.07
C THR A 126 6.73 -10.62 -4.13
N SER A 127 5.69 -10.23 -3.43
CA SER A 127 4.90 -11.15 -2.61
C SER A 127 4.05 -12.08 -3.49
N ILE A 128 3.62 -13.20 -2.91
CA ILE A 128 2.62 -14.07 -3.53
C ILE A 128 1.33 -13.29 -3.80
N TYR A 129 0.93 -12.44 -2.86
CA TYR A 129 -0.24 -11.57 -3.03
C TYR A 129 -0.08 -10.64 -4.24
N ALA A 130 1.04 -9.92 -4.36
CA ALA A 130 1.29 -9.04 -5.49
C ALA A 130 1.32 -9.79 -6.83
N LYS A 131 1.78 -11.05 -6.83
CA LYS A 131 1.84 -11.89 -8.03
C LYS A 131 0.48 -12.37 -8.50
N TYR A 132 -0.45 -12.70 -7.57
CA TYR A 132 -1.71 -13.37 -7.87
C TYR A 132 -2.96 -12.62 -7.39
N SER A 133 -2.84 -11.39 -6.93
CA SER A 133 -3.80 -10.63 -6.12
C SER A 133 -5.27 -10.80 -6.48
N TYR A 134 -5.65 -10.61 -7.74
CA TYR A 134 -7.03 -10.75 -8.18
C TYR A 134 -7.48 -12.19 -8.36
N ASN A 135 -6.54 -13.09 -8.64
CA ASN A 135 -6.85 -14.46 -9.00
C ASN A 135 -6.94 -15.39 -7.77
N ILE A 136 -6.33 -15.03 -6.64
CA ILE A 136 -6.31 -15.89 -5.44
C ILE A 136 -7.73 -16.20 -4.96
N ILE A 137 -8.59 -15.18 -4.83
CA ILE A 137 -9.97 -15.36 -4.37
C ILE A 137 -10.75 -16.20 -5.38
N PHE A 138 -10.56 -15.93 -6.67
CA PHE A 138 -11.19 -16.71 -7.73
C PHE A 138 -10.78 -18.19 -7.67
N TYR A 139 -9.49 -18.49 -7.55
CA TYR A 139 -9.00 -19.86 -7.42
C TYR A 139 -9.52 -20.56 -6.16
N LEU A 140 -9.59 -19.87 -5.02
CA LEU A 140 -10.15 -20.42 -3.78
C LEU A 140 -11.63 -20.75 -3.94
N ILE A 141 -12.41 -19.89 -4.60
CA ILE A 141 -13.81 -20.14 -4.89
C ILE A 141 -13.96 -21.36 -5.82
N CYS A 142 -13.18 -21.41 -6.91
CA CYS A 142 -13.20 -22.55 -7.82
C CYS A 142 -12.87 -23.87 -7.12
N MET A 143 -11.82 -23.90 -6.30
CA MET A 143 -11.47 -25.09 -5.52
C MET A 143 -12.61 -25.53 -4.59
N LYS A 144 -13.25 -24.56 -3.90
CA LYS A 144 -14.36 -24.84 -3.02
C LYS A 144 -15.57 -25.42 -3.77
N VAL A 145 -15.90 -24.88 -4.94
CA VAL A 145 -16.97 -25.39 -5.80
C VAL A 145 -16.68 -26.80 -6.27
N ILE A 146 -15.45 -27.07 -6.76
CA ILE A 146 -15.03 -28.41 -7.20
C ILE A 146 -15.14 -29.40 -6.04
N PHE A 147 -14.71 -29.03 -4.84
CA PHE A 147 -14.80 -29.87 -3.66
C PHE A 147 -16.25 -30.21 -3.31
N ILE A 148 -17.16 -29.23 -3.33
CA ILE A 148 -18.59 -29.45 -3.07
C ILE A 148 -19.21 -30.38 -4.11
N LEU A 149 -18.91 -30.15 -5.41
CA LEU A 149 -19.38 -30.99 -6.49
C LEU A 149 -18.90 -32.45 -6.33
N SER A 150 -17.64 -32.64 -5.94
CA SER A 150 -17.08 -33.97 -5.65
C SER A 150 -17.87 -34.70 -4.55
N LEU A 151 -18.21 -34.00 -3.47
CA LEU A 151 -19.01 -34.58 -2.37
C LEU A 151 -20.43 -34.94 -2.80
N ILE A 152 -21.05 -34.10 -3.66
CA ILE A 152 -22.39 -34.40 -4.20
C ILE A 152 -22.36 -35.64 -5.09
N ILE A 153 -21.36 -35.71 -5.98
CA ILE A 153 -21.20 -36.88 -6.87
C ILE A 153 -20.99 -38.17 -6.08
N GLN A 154 -20.14 -38.14 -5.04
CA GLN A 154 -19.96 -39.30 -4.16
C GLN A 154 -21.24 -39.73 -3.49
N ARG A 155 -22.10 -38.79 -3.05
CA ARG A 155 -23.41 -39.13 -2.45
C ARG A 155 -24.44 -39.70 -3.44
N LEU A 156 -24.30 -39.39 -4.72
CA LEU A 156 -25.22 -39.89 -5.76
C LEU A 156 -24.83 -41.28 -6.29
N ILE A 157 -23.54 -41.65 -6.12
CA ILE A 157 -23.00 -42.93 -6.60
C ILE A 157 -23.07 -44.03 -5.52
N PHE A 158 -23.06 -43.63 -4.24
CA PHE A 158 -23.18 -44.52 -3.07
C PHE A 158 -24.46 -44.24 -2.28
#